data_75bb12909dff360b17972c93325794b6
#
_entry.id   75bb12909dff360b17972c93325794b6
#
_cell.length_a   1.000
_cell.length_b   1.000
_cell.length_c   1.000
_cell.angle_alpha   90.00
_cell.angle_beta   90.00
_cell.angle_gamma   90.00
#
_symmetry.space_group_name_H-M   'P 1'
#
loop_
_entity.id
_entity.type
_entity.pdbx_description
1 polymer ?
#
loop_
_entity_poly.entity_id
_entity_poly.type
_entity_poly.pdbx_seq_one_letter_code
_entity_poly.pdbx_strand_id
1 'polypeptide(L)'
;MSLAHGGADALGNPRWDFSSNANACGPCPISLDALNQAEPGRYPDPLYTELRYALAEHHRVEPWRIIIAASASEFIQRITAWKWREGAKKIWIPRHAYGDYSRAATAWGMQPVGSPELAELAWLCDPISPLGQSESSEVVLALAAHTSCTVVLDCAYEPLRLQGIGIIDSHTSSKMWQLWSPNKALGLTGIRAAYAIAPTHGQSDAVELEQLAPSWPLGVHGQAMLFSWTQPQTQAWVTDSRQILSQWTTNLRSLLERLDWQCQPSNAHFFCARPTVNLDSYELRSYDVKLRDAASFGLPGWWRLSAQQPEALQALENALIQISQLRTSAK
;
A
#
# COMPACT_ATOMS: atom_id res chain seq x y z
N MET A 1 18.33 -3.12 -8.88
CA MET A 1 17.18 -3.28 -7.95
C MET A 1 16.11 -4.13 -8.62
N SER A 2 15.64 -5.18 -7.96
CA SER A 2 14.58 -6.05 -8.49
C SER A 2 13.25 -5.28 -8.51
N LEU A 3 12.56 -5.27 -9.67
CA LEU A 3 11.17 -4.78 -9.82
C LEU A 3 10.15 -5.81 -9.34
N ALA A 4 10.51 -6.66 -8.37
CA ALA A 4 9.62 -7.69 -7.87
C ALA A 4 8.43 -7.06 -7.12
N HIS A 5 7.24 -7.23 -7.67
CA HIS A 5 5.96 -6.82 -7.06
C HIS A 5 5.07 -8.06 -6.87
N GLY A 6 4.01 -7.94 -6.06
CA GLY A 6 2.92 -8.90 -6.05
C GLY A 6 2.04 -8.77 -7.30
N GLY A 7 1.14 -9.71 -7.50
CA GLY A 7 0.26 -9.74 -8.66
C GLY A 7 0.85 -10.48 -9.87
N ALA A 8 0.47 -10.09 -11.08
CA ALA A 8 0.95 -10.68 -12.33
C ALA A 8 2.47 -10.60 -12.47
N ASP A 9 3.05 -11.57 -13.19
CA ASP A 9 4.46 -11.61 -13.57
C ASP A 9 4.61 -12.12 -15.02
N ALA A 10 5.83 -12.45 -15.44
CA ALA A 10 6.08 -12.97 -16.78
C ALA A 10 5.35 -14.30 -17.09
N LEU A 11 4.90 -15.03 -16.08
CA LEU A 11 4.08 -16.24 -16.19
C LEU A 11 2.56 -15.93 -16.22
N GLY A 12 2.18 -14.67 -16.26
CA GLY A 12 0.79 -14.21 -16.26
C GLY A 12 0.21 -14.06 -14.85
N ASN A 13 -1.13 -13.95 -14.80
CA ASN A 13 -1.87 -13.86 -13.53
C ASN A 13 -1.91 -15.23 -12.84
N PRO A 14 -1.50 -15.33 -11.57
CA PRO A 14 -1.73 -16.55 -10.81
C PRO A 14 -3.24 -16.67 -10.52
N ARG A 15 -3.76 -17.89 -10.53
CA ARG A 15 -5.14 -18.13 -10.12
C ARG A 15 -5.34 -17.81 -8.63
N TRP A 16 -4.37 -18.16 -7.81
CA TRP A 16 -4.40 -17.97 -6.36
C TRP A 16 -3.31 -17.01 -5.92
N ASP A 17 -3.65 -15.72 -5.89
CA ASP A 17 -2.69 -14.64 -5.63
C ASP A 17 -2.69 -14.21 -4.17
N PHE A 18 -1.79 -14.75 -3.38
CA PHE A 18 -1.48 -14.29 -2.02
C PHE A 18 -0.42 -13.17 -2.01
N SER A 19 0.15 -12.82 -3.15
CA SER A 19 1.29 -11.92 -3.25
C SER A 19 0.91 -10.44 -3.31
N SER A 20 -0.30 -10.13 -3.82
CA SER A 20 -0.84 -8.77 -3.77
C SER A 20 -1.57 -8.54 -2.44
N ASN A 21 -1.58 -7.31 -1.97
CA ASN A 21 -2.30 -6.94 -0.76
C ASN A 21 -3.63 -6.25 -1.12
N ALA A 22 -4.30 -6.71 -2.16
CA ALA A 22 -5.64 -6.27 -2.50
C ALA A 22 -6.67 -6.86 -1.53
N ASN A 23 -7.77 -6.15 -1.31
CA ASN A 23 -8.93 -6.68 -0.60
C ASN A 23 -9.51 -7.87 -1.40
N ALA A 24 -9.38 -9.07 -0.86
CA ALA A 24 -9.82 -10.30 -1.51
C ALA A 24 -11.35 -10.49 -1.50
N CYS A 25 -12.11 -9.63 -0.81
CA CYS A 25 -13.57 -9.56 -0.92
C CYS A 25 -14.05 -8.82 -2.18
N GLY A 26 -13.14 -8.06 -2.84
CA GLY A 26 -13.44 -7.23 -4.00
C GLY A 26 -13.30 -7.95 -5.34
N PRO A 27 -13.57 -7.19 -6.42
CA PRO A 27 -13.77 -5.72 -6.47
C PRO A 27 -15.03 -5.21 -5.78
N CYS A 28 -14.95 -4.00 -5.19
CA CYS A 28 -16.10 -3.33 -4.58
C CYS A 28 -17.20 -3.10 -5.63
N PRO A 29 -18.45 -3.62 -5.42
CA PRO A 29 -19.50 -3.49 -6.42
C PRO A 29 -19.86 -2.05 -6.76
N ILE A 30 -19.97 -1.17 -5.74
CA ILE A 30 -20.29 0.25 -5.91
C ILE A 30 -19.24 0.94 -6.79
N SER A 31 -17.98 0.61 -6.58
CA SER A 31 -16.88 1.17 -7.37
C SER A 31 -16.87 0.61 -8.80
N LEU A 32 -17.20 -0.68 -8.99
CA LEU A 32 -17.34 -1.25 -10.33
C LEU A 32 -18.47 -0.56 -11.12
N ASP A 33 -19.61 -0.32 -10.49
CA ASP A 33 -20.72 0.39 -11.12
C ASP A 33 -20.31 1.81 -11.53
N ALA A 34 -19.58 2.53 -10.68
CA ALA A 34 -19.05 3.85 -11.01
C ALA A 34 -18.05 3.80 -12.19
N LEU A 35 -17.21 2.79 -12.25
CA LEU A 35 -16.28 2.59 -13.36
C LEU A 35 -17.02 2.30 -14.67
N ASN A 36 -18.07 1.48 -14.64
CA ASN A 36 -18.88 1.14 -15.81
C ASN A 36 -19.68 2.34 -16.36
N GLN A 37 -19.97 3.33 -15.53
CA GLN A 37 -20.67 4.56 -15.91
C GLN A 37 -19.69 5.66 -16.37
N ALA A 38 -18.39 5.48 -16.25
CA ALA A 38 -17.40 6.46 -16.66
C ALA A 38 -17.39 6.62 -18.19
N GLU A 39 -17.32 7.86 -18.67
CA GLU A 39 -17.30 8.17 -20.11
C GLU A 39 -15.86 8.37 -20.62
N PRO A 40 -15.22 7.35 -21.22
CA PRO A 40 -13.81 7.44 -21.62
C PRO A 40 -13.57 8.33 -22.86
N GLY A 41 -14.63 8.79 -23.51
CA GLY A 41 -14.56 9.65 -24.70
C GLY A 41 -14.23 11.13 -24.42
N ARG A 42 -14.14 11.54 -23.15
CA ARG A 42 -13.90 12.93 -22.75
C ARG A 42 -12.83 13.04 -21.68
N TYR A 43 -12.05 14.15 -21.73
CA TYR A 43 -11.17 14.48 -20.61
C TYR A 43 -11.99 14.87 -19.38
N PRO A 44 -11.54 14.51 -18.16
CA PRO A 44 -12.12 15.07 -16.95
C PRO A 44 -11.81 16.57 -16.80
N ASP A 45 -12.48 17.23 -15.85
CA ASP A 45 -12.10 18.58 -15.42
C ASP A 45 -10.62 18.60 -15.03
N PRO A 46 -9.78 19.45 -15.67
CA PRO A 46 -8.34 19.48 -15.41
C PRO A 46 -7.97 19.85 -13.97
N LEU A 47 -8.86 20.51 -13.24
CA LEU A 47 -8.69 20.86 -11.83
C LEU A 47 -9.27 19.81 -10.89
N TYR A 48 -10.03 18.82 -11.40
CA TYR A 48 -10.74 17.83 -10.58
C TYR A 48 -11.56 18.46 -9.47
N THR A 49 -12.22 19.56 -9.76
CA THR A 49 -12.85 20.45 -8.77
C THR A 49 -13.80 19.68 -7.85
N GLU A 50 -14.81 19.02 -8.42
CA GLU A 50 -15.78 18.26 -7.63
C GLU A 50 -15.14 17.10 -6.85
N LEU A 51 -14.17 16.40 -7.46
CA LEU A 51 -13.45 15.31 -6.79
C LEU A 51 -12.67 15.83 -5.56
N ARG A 52 -12.00 16.99 -5.68
CA ARG A 52 -11.28 17.61 -4.56
C ARG A 52 -12.23 17.96 -3.42
N TYR A 53 -13.39 18.53 -3.74
CA TYR A 53 -14.42 18.83 -2.73
C TYR A 53 -14.92 17.55 -2.04
N ALA A 54 -15.24 16.49 -2.80
CA ALA A 54 -15.72 15.23 -2.23
C ALA A 54 -14.67 14.57 -1.33
N LEU A 55 -13.40 14.54 -1.74
CA LEU A 55 -12.31 14.00 -0.93
C LEU A 55 -12.05 14.88 0.31
N ALA A 56 -12.12 16.20 0.18
CA ALA A 56 -11.94 17.14 1.28
C ALA A 56 -13.04 16.97 2.34
N GLU A 57 -14.30 16.84 1.92
CA GLU A 57 -15.44 16.58 2.80
C GLU A 57 -15.25 15.22 3.52
N HIS A 58 -14.89 14.17 2.77
CA HIS A 58 -14.63 12.83 3.33
C HIS A 58 -13.58 12.86 4.45
N HIS A 59 -12.50 13.63 4.27
CA HIS A 59 -11.42 13.75 5.25
C HIS A 59 -11.59 14.94 6.22
N ARG A 60 -12.61 15.77 6.06
CA ARG A 60 -12.88 17.00 6.85
C ARG A 60 -11.68 17.95 6.82
N VAL A 61 -11.16 18.20 5.63
CA VAL A 61 -10.06 19.14 5.37
C VAL A 61 -10.45 20.14 4.30
N GLU A 62 -9.66 21.21 4.12
CA GLU A 62 -9.91 22.19 3.06
C GLU A 62 -9.57 21.61 1.68
N PRO A 63 -10.32 21.95 0.62
CA PRO A 63 -10.12 21.41 -0.74
C PRO A 63 -8.72 21.63 -1.31
N TRP A 64 -8.05 22.73 -0.97
CA TRP A 64 -6.68 23.02 -1.41
C TRP A 64 -5.65 22.02 -0.89
N ARG A 65 -5.96 21.29 0.19
CA ARG A 65 -5.08 20.27 0.76
C ARG A 65 -5.09 18.97 -0.04
N ILE A 66 -6.06 18.76 -0.91
CA ILE A 66 -6.17 17.54 -1.72
C ILE A 66 -5.31 17.69 -2.98
N ILE A 67 -4.29 16.86 -3.09
CA ILE A 67 -3.38 16.78 -4.24
C ILE A 67 -3.66 15.50 -5.01
N ILE A 68 -4.16 15.62 -6.22
CA ILE A 68 -4.46 14.46 -7.07
C ILE A 68 -3.16 13.85 -7.64
N ALA A 69 -3.12 12.53 -7.68
CA ALA A 69 -1.96 11.76 -8.16
C ALA A 69 -2.40 10.57 -9.04
N ALA A 70 -1.64 10.30 -10.08
CA ALA A 70 -1.88 9.16 -10.97
C ALA A 70 -1.77 7.80 -10.25
N SER A 71 -0.97 7.75 -9.21
CA SER A 71 -0.79 6.60 -8.32
C SER A 71 0.05 7.00 -7.10
N ALA A 72 0.10 6.13 -6.07
CA ALA A 72 1.05 6.34 -4.98
C ALA A 72 2.49 6.41 -5.49
N SER A 73 2.89 5.55 -6.44
CA SER A 73 4.23 5.56 -7.03
C SER A 73 4.56 6.87 -7.76
N GLU A 74 3.58 7.48 -8.43
CA GLU A 74 3.76 8.81 -9.06
C GLU A 74 3.96 9.89 -8.01
N PHE A 75 3.11 9.91 -6.96
CA PHE A 75 3.26 10.89 -5.89
C PHE A 75 4.61 10.75 -5.17
N ILE A 76 5.08 9.51 -4.93
CA ILE A 76 6.41 9.25 -4.33
C ILE A 76 7.52 9.90 -5.17
N GLN A 77 7.49 9.73 -6.49
CA GLN A 77 8.45 10.36 -7.40
C GLN A 77 8.34 11.89 -7.35
N ARG A 78 7.12 12.42 -7.41
CA ARG A 78 6.84 13.86 -7.47
C ARG A 78 7.29 14.58 -6.19
N ILE A 79 6.97 14.06 -5.00
CA ILE A 79 7.37 14.69 -3.74
C ILE A 79 8.88 14.59 -3.51
N THR A 80 9.51 13.49 -3.94
CA THR A 80 10.96 13.33 -3.89
C THR A 80 11.67 14.33 -4.81
N ALA A 81 11.15 14.50 -6.04
CA ALA A 81 11.64 15.48 -7.00
C ALA A 81 11.52 16.93 -6.47
N TRP A 82 10.36 17.24 -5.88
CA TRP A 82 10.11 18.53 -5.28
C TRP A 82 11.11 18.83 -4.16
N LYS A 83 11.28 17.91 -3.21
CA LYS A 83 12.23 18.08 -2.10
C LYS A 83 13.68 18.17 -2.58
N TRP A 84 14.06 17.41 -3.59
CA TRP A 84 15.37 17.55 -4.22
C TRP A 84 15.59 18.94 -4.81
N ARG A 85 14.60 19.50 -5.51
CA ARG A 85 14.62 20.84 -6.07
C ARG A 85 14.76 21.92 -4.98
N GLU A 86 14.10 21.71 -3.82
CA GLU A 86 14.22 22.56 -2.62
C GLU A 86 15.57 22.44 -1.91
N GLY A 87 16.48 21.61 -2.40
CA GLY A 87 17.83 21.43 -1.85
C GLY A 87 18.00 20.27 -0.89
N ALA A 88 16.94 19.54 -0.54
CA ALA A 88 17.03 18.37 0.33
C ALA A 88 17.92 17.28 -0.29
N LYS A 89 18.80 16.68 0.52
CA LYS A 89 19.72 15.62 0.09
C LYS A 89 19.58 14.34 0.90
N LYS A 90 18.98 14.41 2.07
CA LYS A 90 18.91 13.31 3.04
C LYS A 90 17.50 12.79 3.18
N ILE A 91 17.35 11.46 3.09
CA ILE A 91 16.06 10.79 3.22
C ILE A 91 16.13 9.69 4.25
N TRP A 92 15.11 9.62 5.12
CA TRP A 92 14.92 8.48 5.98
C TRP A 92 13.79 7.58 5.44
N ILE A 93 14.06 6.29 5.42
CA ILE A 93 13.13 5.25 4.94
C ILE A 93 13.14 4.13 5.97
N PRO A 94 11.98 3.60 6.41
CA PRO A 94 11.92 2.46 7.31
C PRO A 94 12.73 1.26 6.78
N ARG A 95 13.30 0.49 7.68
CA ARG A 95 14.17 -0.66 7.34
C ARG A 95 13.51 -1.65 6.38
N HIS A 96 12.23 -1.94 6.60
CA HIS A 96 11.40 -2.79 5.76
C HIS A 96 10.29 -1.94 5.19
N ALA A 97 10.45 -1.48 3.95
CA ALA A 97 9.56 -0.48 3.36
C ALA A 97 9.19 -0.82 1.92
N TYR A 98 8.18 -0.14 1.41
CA TYR A 98 7.82 -0.19 0.01
C TYR A 98 8.99 0.29 -0.87
N GLY A 99 9.33 -0.51 -1.88
CA GLY A 99 10.54 -0.31 -2.69
C GLY A 99 10.59 1.00 -3.48
N ASP A 100 9.44 1.61 -3.76
CA ASP A 100 9.40 2.86 -4.53
C ASP A 100 9.97 4.06 -3.76
N TYR A 101 10.00 4.04 -2.42
CA TYR A 101 10.65 5.10 -1.65
C TYR A 101 12.16 5.15 -1.91
N SER A 102 12.84 4.01 -1.79
CA SER A 102 14.28 3.92 -2.07
C SER A 102 14.58 4.08 -3.56
N ARG A 103 13.68 3.64 -4.44
CA ARG A 103 13.80 3.81 -5.89
C ARG A 103 13.74 5.28 -6.29
N ALA A 104 12.80 6.04 -5.75
CA ALA A 104 12.71 7.48 -5.97
C ALA A 104 13.93 8.21 -5.39
N ALA A 105 14.35 7.87 -4.17
CA ALA A 105 15.54 8.41 -3.56
C ALA A 105 16.79 8.21 -4.44
N THR A 106 16.98 7.00 -4.95
CA THR A 106 18.09 6.67 -5.85
C THR A 106 18.00 7.45 -7.17
N ALA A 107 16.81 7.53 -7.77
CA ALA A 107 16.60 8.23 -9.04
C ALA A 107 16.93 9.73 -8.95
N TRP A 108 16.65 10.34 -7.82
CA TRP A 108 16.91 11.76 -7.56
C TRP A 108 18.24 12.02 -6.81
N GLY A 109 19.02 10.97 -6.51
CA GLY A 109 20.33 11.12 -5.86
C GLY A 109 20.25 11.53 -4.38
N MET A 110 19.11 11.28 -3.70
CA MET A 110 19.01 11.47 -2.25
C MET A 110 19.77 10.38 -1.50
N GLN A 111 20.40 10.76 -0.40
CA GLN A 111 21.20 9.85 0.43
C GLN A 111 20.35 9.31 1.58
N PRO A 112 20.18 7.98 1.71
CA PRO A 112 19.55 7.38 2.87
C PRO A 112 20.35 7.67 4.15
N VAL A 113 19.65 8.03 5.23
CA VAL A 113 20.22 8.23 6.57
C VAL A 113 19.72 7.18 7.54
N GLY A 114 20.55 6.84 8.53
CA GLY A 114 20.25 5.77 9.50
C GLY A 114 19.28 6.20 10.63
N SER A 115 19.07 7.51 10.80
CA SER A 115 18.25 8.07 11.88
C SER A 115 17.28 9.10 11.33
N PRO A 116 16.00 9.11 11.78
CA PRO A 116 14.98 10.03 11.32
C PRO A 116 15.31 11.50 11.61
N GLU A 117 16.07 11.79 12.67
CA GLU A 117 16.48 13.16 13.05
C GLU A 117 17.43 13.80 12.04
N LEU A 118 18.06 13.03 11.18
CA LEU A 118 18.97 13.52 10.14
C LEU A 118 18.27 13.74 8.80
N ALA A 119 16.99 13.40 8.70
CA ALA A 119 16.27 13.43 7.44
C ALA A 119 15.75 14.83 7.09
N GLU A 120 15.67 15.10 5.81
CA GLU A 120 15.00 16.27 5.22
C GLU A 120 13.71 15.86 4.50
N LEU A 121 13.61 14.57 4.12
CA LEU A 121 12.41 13.87 3.70
C LEU A 121 12.34 12.54 4.43
N ALA A 122 11.19 12.19 5.00
CA ALA A 122 11.00 10.93 5.70
C ALA A 122 9.70 10.24 5.30
N TRP A 123 9.73 8.92 5.22
CA TRP A 123 8.57 8.08 4.93
C TRP A 123 8.13 7.34 6.19
N LEU A 124 6.84 7.39 6.46
CA LEU A 124 6.14 6.50 7.39
C LEU A 124 5.10 5.72 6.58
N CYS A 125 4.79 4.52 6.99
CA CYS A 125 3.67 3.73 6.45
C CYS A 125 2.97 3.05 7.61
N ASP A 126 1.66 3.19 7.71
CA ASP A 126 0.90 2.57 8.80
C ASP A 126 -0.43 2.03 8.29
N PRO A 127 -0.65 0.70 8.32
CA PRO A 127 0.28 -0.40 8.61
C PRO A 127 1.43 -0.52 7.58
N ILE A 128 2.62 -0.90 8.06
CA ILE A 128 3.82 -1.07 7.23
C ILE A 128 3.70 -2.29 6.31
N SER A 129 4.00 -2.14 5.04
CA SER A 129 4.28 -3.28 4.16
C SER A 129 5.81 -3.51 4.10
N PRO A 130 6.30 -4.77 4.36
CA PRO A 130 5.57 -6.05 4.26
C PRO A 130 5.02 -6.61 5.57
N LEU A 131 5.31 -6.02 6.73
CA LEU A 131 5.07 -6.64 8.03
C LEU A 131 3.63 -6.51 8.54
N GLY A 132 2.88 -5.49 8.10
CA GLY A 132 1.53 -5.22 8.59
C GLY A 132 1.48 -4.65 10.01
N GLN A 133 2.63 -4.26 10.57
CA GLN A 133 2.77 -3.63 11.88
C GLN A 133 2.76 -2.11 11.76
N SER A 134 2.77 -1.41 12.87
CA SER A 134 3.03 0.03 12.94
C SER A 134 4.50 0.29 13.24
N GLU A 135 4.99 1.48 12.88
CA GLU A 135 6.32 1.94 13.28
C GLU A 135 6.38 2.17 14.80
N SER A 136 7.58 2.19 15.37
CA SER A 136 7.73 2.44 16.80
C SER A 136 7.29 3.87 17.18
N SER A 137 6.70 3.99 18.37
CA SER A 137 6.29 5.31 18.89
C SER A 137 7.47 6.28 18.99
N GLU A 138 8.66 5.77 19.26
CA GLU A 138 9.90 6.57 19.36
C GLU A 138 10.23 7.23 18.01
N VAL A 139 10.21 6.49 16.92
CA VAL A 139 10.44 7.02 15.56
C VAL A 139 9.36 8.03 15.17
N VAL A 140 8.09 7.72 15.46
CA VAL A 140 6.98 8.64 15.16
C VAL A 140 7.12 9.96 15.91
N LEU A 141 7.46 9.91 17.21
CA LEU A 141 7.69 11.11 18.02
C LEU A 141 8.89 11.92 17.55
N ALA A 142 9.99 11.25 17.17
CA ALA A 142 11.16 11.92 16.63
C ALA A 142 10.82 12.69 15.34
N LEU A 143 10.10 12.07 14.41
CA LEU A 143 9.66 12.72 13.17
C LEU A 143 8.63 13.82 13.42
N ALA A 144 7.70 13.63 14.35
CA ALA A 144 6.71 14.66 14.69
C ALA A 144 7.33 15.91 15.32
N ALA A 145 8.46 15.75 16.02
CA ALA A 145 9.23 16.85 16.62
C ALA A 145 10.17 17.53 15.61
N HIS A 146 10.47 16.88 14.47
CA HIS A 146 11.44 17.36 13.48
C HIS A 146 10.80 18.35 12.49
N THR A 147 10.66 19.61 12.90
CA THR A 147 9.91 20.65 12.15
C THR A 147 10.48 21.02 10.79
N SER A 148 11.74 20.72 10.50
CA SER A 148 12.39 20.98 9.20
C SER A 148 12.37 19.78 8.25
N CYS A 149 11.89 18.62 8.70
CA CYS A 149 11.74 17.44 7.88
C CYS A 149 10.34 17.38 7.24
N THR A 150 10.28 17.15 5.94
CA THR A 150 9.02 16.81 5.29
C THR A 150 8.71 15.33 5.55
N VAL A 151 7.65 15.07 6.30
CA VAL A 151 7.21 13.70 6.62
C VAL A 151 6.03 13.32 5.77
N VAL A 152 6.08 12.13 5.16
CA VAL A 152 4.97 11.54 4.40
C VAL A 152 4.50 10.27 5.08
N LEU A 153 3.23 10.24 5.47
CA LEU A 153 2.53 9.07 5.98
C LEU A 153 1.81 8.37 4.83
N ASP A 154 2.26 7.19 4.45
CA ASP A 154 1.58 6.35 3.47
C ASP A 154 0.45 5.55 4.15
N CYS A 155 -0.79 5.90 3.81
CA CYS A 155 -2.03 5.34 4.34
C CYS A 155 -2.61 4.23 3.43
N ALA A 156 -1.82 3.63 2.53
CA ALA A 156 -2.32 2.66 1.54
C ALA A 156 -3.05 1.46 2.16
N TYR A 157 -2.72 1.09 3.39
CA TYR A 157 -3.29 -0.05 4.10
C TYR A 157 -4.11 0.33 5.33
N GLU A 158 -4.21 1.61 5.69
CA GLU A 158 -5.02 2.06 6.81
C GLU A 158 -6.50 1.64 6.67
N PRO A 159 -7.13 1.72 5.47
CA PRO A 159 -8.50 1.24 5.30
C PRO A 159 -8.68 -0.27 5.51
N LEU A 160 -7.59 -1.04 5.46
CA LEU A 160 -7.55 -2.49 5.62
C LEU A 160 -6.89 -2.93 6.94
N ARG A 161 -6.75 -2.01 7.91
CA ARG A 161 -6.34 -2.32 9.27
C ARG A 161 -7.40 -3.19 9.93
N LEU A 162 -6.99 -4.34 10.45
CA LEU A 162 -7.88 -5.30 11.11
C LEU A 162 -7.88 -5.18 12.63
N GLN A 163 -6.77 -4.74 13.22
CA GLN A 163 -6.59 -4.65 14.67
C GLN A 163 -5.88 -3.36 15.07
N GLY A 164 -6.20 -2.90 16.29
CA GLY A 164 -5.60 -1.68 16.85
C GLY A 164 -6.11 -0.41 16.17
N ILE A 165 -5.46 0.69 16.52
CA ILE A 165 -5.65 2.02 15.94
C ILE A 165 -4.33 2.48 15.33
N GLY A 166 -4.38 3.42 14.38
CA GLY A 166 -3.18 4.04 13.85
C GLY A 166 -2.33 4.67 14.95
N ILE A 167 -1.02 4.54 14.82
CA ILE A 167 -0.07 5.07 15.82
C ILE A 167 0.00 6.59 15.81
N ILE A 168 -0.45 7.22 14.71
CA ILE A 168 -0.38 8.66 14.52
C ILE A 168 -1.78 9.24 14.74
N ASP A 169 -1.92 10.06 15.78
CA ASP A 169 -3.16 10.78 16.05
C ASP A 169 -3.45 11.85 14.99
N SER A 170 -4.68 12.35 14.97
CA SER A 170 -5.15 13.33 13.99
C SER A 170 -4.40 14.66 14.05
N HIS A 171 -3.94 15.10 15.23
CA HIS A 171 -3.15 16.33 15.36
C HIS A 171 -1.74 16.16 14.74
N THR A 172 -1.09 15.05 15.02
CA THR A 172 0.23 14.75 14.47
C THR A 172 0.16 14.53 12.96
N SER A 173 -0.82 13.76 12.47
CA SER A 173 -1.00 13.51 11.03
C SER A 173 -1.37 14.76 10.25
N SER A 174 -2.02 15.76 10.89
CA SER A 174 -2.33 17.05 10.24
C SER A 174 -1.10 17.87 9.87
N LYS A 175 0.07 17.56 10.43
CA LYS A 175 1.36 18.20 10.14
C LYS A 175 2.17 17.46 9.07
N MET A 176 1.71 16.30 8.63
CA MET A 176 2.38 15.44 7.65
C MET A 176 1.61 15.41 6.34
N TRP A 177 2.29 15.12 5.25
CA TRP A 177 1.64 14.67 4.03
C TRP A 177 1.03 13.29 4.26
N GLN A 178 -0.22 13.07 3.86
CA GLN A 178 -0.87 11.77 3.95
C GLN A 178 -1.12 11.26 2.54
N LEU A 179 -0.52 10.13 2.17
CA LEU A 179 -0.69 9.52 0.84
C LEU A 179 -1.73 8.41 0.90
N TRP A 180 -2.80 8.55 0.13
CA TRP A 180 -3.92 7.62 0.06
C TRP A 180 -4.02 6.95 -1.31
N SER A 181 -4.12 5.63 -1.33
CA SER A 181 -4.31 4.83 -2.54
C SER A 181 -5.38 3.76 -2.34
N PRO A 182 -6.68 4.12 -2.45
CA PRO A 182 -7.80 3.24 -2.05
C PRO A 182 -8.01 2.05 -2.99
N ASN A 183 -7.33 1.96 -4.11
CA ASN A 183 -7.44 0.86 -5.05
C ASN A 183 -7.23 -0.53 -4.42
N LYS A 184 -6.38 -0.63 -3.37
CA LYS A 184 -6.19 -1.88 -2.63
C LYS A 184 -7.39 -2.20 -1.76
N ALA A 185 -7.91 -1.20 -1.05
CA ALA A 185 -9.10 -1.36 -0.20
C ALA A 185 -10.35 -1.74 -1.01
N LEU A 186 -10.43 -1.26 -2.24
CA LEU A 186 -11.54 -1.52 -3.15
C LEU A 186 -11.37 -2.81 -3.98
N GLY A 187 -10.24 -3.50 -3.89
CA GLY A 187 -9.94 -4.67 -4.74
C GLY A 187 -9.76 -4.30 -6.23
N LEU A 188 -9.37 -3.07 -6.53
CA LEU A 188 -9.27 -2.48 -7.87
C LEU A 188 -7.84 -2.09 -8.23
N THR A 189 -6.86 -2.94 -7.97
CA THR A 189 -5.43 -2.64 -8.13
C THR A 189 -5.01 -2.30 -9.56
N GLY A 190 -5.79 -2.73 -10.56
CA GLY A 190 -5.62 -2.36 -11.97
C GLY A 190 -5.98 -0.92 -12.28
N ILE A 191 -6.82 -0.26 -11.45
CA ILE A 191 -7.16 1.14 -11.61
C ILE A 191 -6.11 2.00 -10.91
N ARG A 192 -5.51 2.90 -11.69
CA ARG A 192 -4.44 3.75 -11.21
C ARG A 192 -4.98 5.11 -10.81
N ALA A 193 -5.05 5.35 -9.50
CA ALA A 193 -5.40 6.64 -8.90
C ALA A 193 -4.93 6.68 -7.44
N ALA A 194 -4.56 7.87 -6.99
CA ALA A 194 -4.20 8.18 -5.61
C ALA A 194 -4.43 9.67 -5.37
N TYR A 195 -4.35 10.07 -4.11
CA TYR A 195 -4.31 11.47 -3.72
C TYR A 195 -3.47 11.62 -2.45
N ALA A 196 -2.97 12.82 -2.24
CA ALA A 196 -2.34 13.16 -0.97
C ALA A 196 -3.10 14.30 -0.28
N ILE A 197 -3.01 14.35 1.04
CA ILE A 197 -3.52 15.45 1.86
C ILE A 197 -2.31 16.24 2.34
N ALA A 198 -2.25 17.51 1.97
CA ALA A 198 -1.18 18.41 2.39
C ALA A 198 -1.28 18.72 3.90
N PRO A 199 -0.17 19.02 4.59
CA PRO A 199 -0.18 19.51 5.96
C PRO A 199 -1.02 20.77 6.11
N THR A 200 -1.54 21.03 7.32
CA THR A 200 -2.43 22.19 7.59
C THR A 200 -1.80 23.55 7.21
N HIS A 201 -0.48 23.68 7.30
CA HIS A 201 0.24 24.90 6.95
C HIS A 201 1.06 24.77 5.66
N GLY A 202 0.77 23.76 4.81
CA GLY A 202 1.52 23.44 3.61
C GLY A 202 0.91 24.00 2.31
N GLN A 203 0.21 25.15 2.33
CA GLN A 203 -0.48 25.64 1.14
C GLN A 203 0.50 26.06 0.02
N SER A 204 1.61 26.73 0.34
CA SER A 204 2.66 27.03 -0.63
C SER A 204 3.25 25.77 -1.25
N ASP A 205 3.56 24.79 -0.40
CA ASP A 205 4.16 23.52 -0.79
C ASP A 205 3.20 22.71 -1.69
N ALA A 206 1.91 22.75 -1.39
CA ALA A 206 0.86 22.14 -2.20
C ALA A 206 0.84 22.71 -3.62
N VAL A 207 0.89 24.04 -3.76
CA VAL A 207 0.93 24.72 -5.06
C VAL A 207 2.19 24.33 -5.86
N GLU A 208 3.35 24.31 -5.23
CA GLU A 208 4.60 23.90 -5.89
C GLU A 208 4.61 22.45 -6.32
N LEU A 209 4.06 21.57 -5.48
CA LEU A 209 3.96 20.15 -5.79
C LEU A 209 2.97 19.88 -6.92
N GLU A 210 1.88 20.66 -7.02
CA GLU A 210 0.95 20.58 -8.14
C GLU A 210 1.56 21.03 -9.47
N GLN A 211 2.45 22.03 -9.48
CA GLN A 211 3.16 22.44 -10.68
C GLN A 211 4.05 21.34 -11.30
N LEU A 212 4.41 20.34 -10.53
CA LEU A 212 5.15 19.17 -11.00
C LEU A 212 4.23 18.03 -11.50
N ALA A 213 2.92 18.18 -11.36
CA ALA A 213 1.98 17.18 -11.85
C ALA A 213 1.86 17.26 -13.38
N PRO A 214 1.68 16.11 -14.08
CA PRO A 214 1.25 16.15 -15.47
C PRO A 214 -0.18 16.72 -15.58
N SER A 215 -0.53 17.30 -16.73
CA SER A 215 -1.92 17.59 -17.03
C SER A 215 -2.73 16.31 -17.02
N TRP A 216 -3.92 16.35 -16.41
CA TRP A 216 -4.78 15.17 -16.26
C TRP A 216 -4.03 13.94 -15.66
N PRO A 217 -3.59 14.01 -14.40
CA PRO A 217 -2.96 12.86 -13.74
C PRO A 217 -3.87 11.64 -13.65
N LEU A 218 -5.21 11.84 -13.67
CA LEU A 218 -6.18 10.75 -13.68
C LEU A 218 -6.96 10.73 -14.99
N GLY A 219 -7.18 9.54 -15.54
CA GLY A 219 -8.28 9.29 -16.47
C GLY A 219 -9.62 9.15 -15.74
N VAL A 220 -10.72 9.12 -16.49
CA VAL A 220 -12.10 9.08 -15.96
C VAL A 220 -12.35 7.89 -15.03
N HIS A 221 -11.75 6.73 -15.26
CA HIS A 221 -11.90 5.57 -14.38
C HIS A 221 -11.21 5.79 -13.04
N GLY A 222 -10.02 6.41 -13.01
CA GLY A 222 -9.35 6.78 -11.76
C GLY A 222 -10.17 7.79 -10.98
N GLN A 223 -10.75 8.78 -11.66
CA GLN A 223 -11.65 9.75 -11.06
C GLN A 223 -12.92 9.08 -10.50
N ALA A 224 -13.58 8.22 -11.27
CA ALA A 224 -14.77 7.48 -10.83
C ALA A 224 -14.49 6.60 -9.60
N MET A 225 -13.34 5.91 -9.57
CA MET A 225 -12.91 5.14 -8.41
C MET A 225 -12.76 6.02 -7.17
N LEU A 226 -12.12 7.19 -7.29
CA LEU A 226 -11.93 8.08 -6.13
C LEU A 226 -13.23 8.75 -5.68
N PHE A 227 -14.16 9.04 -6.59
CA PHE A 227 -15.52 9.47 -6.21
C PHE A 227 -16.28 8.38 -5.47
N SER A 228 -16.23 7.14 -5.99
CA SER A 228 -16.89 6.02 -5.31
C SER A 228 -16.30 5.77 -3.92
N TRP A 229 -15.00 6.00 -3.75
CA TRP A 229 -14.31 5.89 -2.46
C TRP A 229 -14.94 6.76 -1.37
N THR A 230 -15.39 7.97 -1.70
CA THR A 230 -15.99 8.90 -0.72
C THR A 230 -17.43 8.53 -0.34
N GLN A 231 -18.07 7.58 -1.03
CA GLN A 231 -19.47 7.24 -0.80
C GLN A 231 -19.66 6.44 0.49
N PRO A 232 -20.68 6.75 1.31
CA PRO A 232 -20.95 6.01 2.55
C PRO A 232 -21.13 4.50 2.35
N GLN A 233 -21.76 4.10 1.23
CA GLN A 233 -21.99 2.68 0.91
C GLN A 233 -20.67 1.94 0.63
N THR A 234 -19.71 2.61 -0.02
CA THR A 234 -18.37 2.07 -0.25
C THR A 234 -17.62 1.91 1.07
N GLN A 235 -17.70 2.90 1.96
CA GLN A 235 -17.08 2.83 3.28
C GLN A 235 -17.69 1.72 4.15
N ALA A 236 -19.00 1.52 4.07
CA ALA A 236 -19.68 0.40 4.72
C ALA A 236 -19.15 -0.94 4.18
N TRP A 237 -19.09 -1.10 2.85
CA TRP A 237 -18.56 -2.31 2.22
C TRP A 237 -17.10 -2.60 2.64
N VAL A 238 -16.24 -1.59 2.72
CA VAL A 238 -14.86 -1.76 3.22
C VAL A 238 -14.85 -2.20 4.67
N THR A 239 -15.76 -1.67 5.49
CA THR A 239 -15.90 -2.06 6.90
C THR A 239 -16.32 -3.52 7.05
N ASP A 240 -17.30 -3.96 6.27
CA ASP A 240 -17.76 -5.36 6.25
C ASP A 240 -16.65 -6.29 5.74
N SER A 241 -15.93 -5.88 4.70
CA SER A 241 -14.77 -6.61 4.19
C SER A 241 -13.71 -6.88 5.26
N ARG A 242 -13.45 -5.93 6.16
CA ARG A 242 -12.47 -6.12 7.24
C ARG A 242 -12.85 -7.27 8.18
N GLN A 243 -14.13 -7.48 8.45
CA GLN A 243 -14.58 -8.60 9.28
C GLN A 243 -14.29 -9.94 8.60
N ILE A 244 -14.58 -10.04 7.31
CA ILE A 244 -14.31 -11.23 6.50
C ILE A 244 -12.78 -11.47 6.39
N LEU A 245 -12.02 -10.43 6.06
CA LEU A 245 -10.56 -10.51 5.97
C LEU A 245 -9.91 -10.89 7.30
N SER A 246 -10.45 -10.45 8.43
CA SER A 246 -9.98 -10.84 9.76
C SER A 246 -10.10 -12.35 9.97
N GLN A 247 -11.25 -12.94 9.61
CA GLN A 247 -11.45 -14.37 9.69
C GLN A 247 -10.50 -15.13 8.75
N TRP A 248 -10.37 -14.66 7.50
CA TRP A 248 -9.49 -15.30 6.51
C TRP A 248 -8.01 -15.18 6.90
N THR A 249 -7.60 -14.06 7.51
CA THR A 249 -6.23 -13.90 8.06
C THR A 249 -5.96 -14.89 9.18
N THR A 250 -6.93 -15.09 10.08
CA THR A 250 -6.83 -16.08 11.16
C THR A 250 -6.70 -17.49 10.60
N ASN A 251 -7.53 -17.85 9.62
CA ASN A 251 -7.50 -19.16 8.99
C ASN A 251 -6.16 -19.42 8.26
N LEU A 252 -5.67 -18.42 7.51
CA LEU A 252 -4.37 -18.51 6.83
C LEU A 252 -3.22 -18.69 7.82
N ARG A 253 -3.22 -17.92 8.92
CA ARG A 253 -2.21 -18.05 9.98
C ARG A 253 -2.25 -19.44 10.60
N SER A 254 -3.42 -19.93 10.99
CA SER A 254 -3.59 -21.26 11.58
C SER A 254 -3.16 -22.38 10.64
N LEU A 255 -3.41 -22.25 9.33
CA LEU A 255 -2.91 -23.20 8.34
C LEU A 255 -1.38 -23.23 8.33
N LEU A 256 -0.74 -22.07 8.23
CA LEU A 256 0.72 -21.99 8.14
C LEU A 256 1.40 -22.47 9.43
N GLU A 257 0.85 -22.15 10.60
CA GLU A 257 1.35 -22.63 11.90
C GLU A 257 1.22 -24.16 12.04
N ARG A 258 0.14 -24.79 11.53
CA ARG A 258 0.01 -26.26 11.47
C ARG A 258 1.06 -26.91 10.54
N LEU A 259 1.57 -26.16 9.58
CA LEU A 259 2.63 -26.58 8.67
C LEU A 259 4.02 -26.12 9.14
N ASP A 260 4.18 -25.81 10.43
CA ASP A 260 5.41 -25.39 11.08
C ASP A 260 6.05 -24.11 10.50
N TRP A 261 5.24 -23.20 9.94
CA TRP A 261 5.72 -21.89 9.53
C TRP A 261 5.75 -20.92 10.72
N GLN A 262 6.80 -20.11 10.78
CA GLN A 262 6.89 -19.00 11.73
C GLN A 262 6.15 -17.78 11.18
N CYS A 263 5.06 -17.35 11.83
CA CYS A 263 4.26 -16.20 11.43
C CYS A 263 4.59 -14.95 12.25
N GLN A 264 4.83 -13.79 11.58
CA GLN A 264 5.02 -12.50 12.25
C GLN A 264 3.66 -11.90 12.67
N PRO A 265 3.61 -11.16 13.79
CA PRO A 265 2.42 -10.37 14.14
C PRO A 265 2.07 -9.37 13.03
N SER A 266 0.78 -9.06 12.87
CA SER A 266 0.31 -8.05 11.91
C SER A 266 -1.02 -7.47 12.35
N ASN A 267 -1.23 -6.18 12.09
CA ASN A 267 -2.48 -5.45 12.28
C ASN A 267 -3.30 -5.36 10.98
N ALA A 268 -2.76 -5.86 9.85
CA ALA A 268 -3.36 -5.82 8.53
C ALA A 268 -3.81 -7.22 8.06
N HIS A 269 -4.48 -7.27 6.92
CA HIS A 269 -4.91 -8.51 6.27
C HIS A 269 -3.77 -9.29 5.57
N PHE A 270 -2.54 -8.91 5.79
CA PHE A 270 -1.35 -9.58 5.30
C PHE A 270 -0.28 -9.63 6.40
N PHE A 271 0.61 -10.59 6.30
CA PHE A 271 1.73 -10.75 7.21
C PHE A 271 2.90 -11.45 6.54
N CYS A 272 4.07 -11.43 7.19
CA CYS A 272 5.21 -12.24 6.78
C CYS A 272 5.25 -13.56 7.53
N ALA A 273 5.52 -14.64 6.79
CA ALA A 273 5.72 -15.97 7.36
C ALA A 273 6.95 -16.64 6.74
N ARG A 274 7.60 -17.48 7.52
CA ARG A 274 8.82 -18.21 7.11
C ARG A 274 8.60 -19.71 7.27
N PRO A 275 8.75 -20.51 6.19
CA PRO A 275 8.72 -21.96 6.26
C PRO A 275 9.97 -22.52 6.95
N THR A 276 9.87 -23.72 7.49
CA THR A 276 11.03 -24.49 8.03
C THR A 276 11.92 -25.05 6.92
N VAL A 277 11.36 -25.24 5.73
CA VAL A 277 12.10 -25.70 4.54
C VAL A 277 12.15 -24.61 3.49
N ASN A 278 13.23 -24.52 2.73
CA ASN A 278 13.34 -23.54 1.66
C ASN A 278 12.25 -23.78 0.63
N LEU A 279 11.52 -22.73 0.24
CA LEU A 279 10.42 -22.77 -0.73
C LEU A 279 10.84 -22.02 -1.99
N ASP A 280 10.57 -22.64 -3.15
CA ASP A 280 10.82 -22.01 -4.44
C ASP A 280 9.52 -21.38 -5.00
N SER A 281 9.62 -20.16 -5.50
CA SER A 281 8.50 -19.47 -6.14
C SER A 281 8.00 -20.18 -7.39
N TYR A 282 8.88 -20.81 -8.16
CA TYR A 282 8.52 -21.57 -9.37
C TYR A 282 7.74 -22.85 -9.04
N GLU A 283 8.12 -23.54 -7.95
CA GLU A 283 7.36 -24.70 -7.48
C GLU A 283 5.92 -24.32 -7.12
N LEU A 284 5.72 -23.20 -6.41
CA LEU A 284 4.37 -22.71 -6.09
C LEU A 284 3.58 -22.34 -7.34
N ARG A 285 4.24 -21.71 -8.33
CA ARG A 285 3.60 -21.31 -9.59
C ARG A 285 3.16 -22.53 -10.41
N SER A 286 3.76 -23.71 -10.29
CA SER A 286 3.29 -24.93 -10.92
C SER A 286 1.92 -25.42 -10.37
N TYR A 287 1.53 -24.93 -9.19
CA TYR A 287 0.19 -25.13 -8.59
C TYR A 287 -0.72 -23.90 -8.74
N ASP A 288 -0.34 -22.95 -9.62
CA ASP A 288 -1.08 -21.69 -9.82
C ASP A 288 -1.17 -20.80 -8.57
N VAL A 289 -0.32 -21.02 -7.57
CA VAL A 289 -0.22 -20.26 -6.33
C VAL A 289 0.94 -19.26 -6.43
N LYS A 290 0.73 -18.02 -5.97
CA LYS A 290 1.79 -17.02 -5.87
C LYS A 290 1.84 -16.41 -4.49
N LEU A 291 3.01 -16.47 -3.86
CA LEU A 291 3.38 -15.73 -2.65
C LEU A 291 4.35 -14.60 -3.02
N ARG A 292 4.53 -13.65 -2.13
CA ARG A 292 5.51 -12.57 -2.31
C ARG A 292 6.78 -12.87 -1.53
N ASP A 293 7.86 -13.19 -2.23
CA ASP A 293 9.20 -13.26 -1.62
C ASP A 293 9.55 -11.92 -0.97
N ALA A 294 9.87 -11.94 0.32
CA ALA A 294 10.17 -10.76 1.10
C ALA A 294 11.67 -10.38 1.11
N ALA A 295 12.52 -11.08 0.36
CA ALA A 295 13.96 -10.80 0.29
C ALA A 295 14.22 -9.35 -0.17
N SER A 296 13.43 -8.83 -1.12
CA SER A 296 13.56 -7.44 -1.59
C SER A 296 13.19 -6.39 -0.54
N PHE A 297 12.55 -6.78 0.56
CA PHE A 297 12.29 -5.94 1.73
C PHE A 297 13.34 -6.11 2.83
N GLY A 298 14.45 -6.82 2.55
CA GLY A 298 15.48 -7.13 3.54
C GLY A 298 15.11 -8.29 4.49
N LEU A 299 14.20 -9.17 4.09
CA LEU A 299 13.72 -10.33 4.84
C LEU A 299 13.94 -11.63 4.03
N PRO A 300 15.19 -12.07 3.81
CA PRO A 300 15.46 -13.29 3.06
C PRO A 300 14.89 -14.52 3.77
N GLY A 301 14.28 -15.43 2.99
CA GLY A 301 13.63 -16.64 3.49
C GLY A 301 12.23 -16.40 4.10
N TRP A 302 11.74 -15.17 4.13
CA TRP A 302 10.37 -14.83 4.50
C TRP A 302 9.51 -14.61 3.26
N TRP A 303 8.23 -14.91 3.41
CA TRP A 303 7.21 -14.71 2.41
C TRP A 303 6.12 -13.81 2.98
N ARG A 304 5.70 -12.79 2.24
CA ARG A 304 4.51 -12.04 2.59
C ARG A 304 3.30 -12.67 1.91
N LEU A 305 2.26 -12.92 2.71
CA LEU A 305 0.98 -13.47 2.26
C LEU A 305 -0.14 -12.55 2.71
N SER A 306 -1.14 -12.35 1.84
CA SER A 306 -2.40 -11.69 2.17
C SER A 306 -3.53 -12.71 2.35
N ALA A 307 -4.50 -12.36 3.19
CA ALA A 307 -5.72 -13.13 3.35
C ALA A 307 -6.43 -13.32 2.01
N GLN A 308 -6.92 -14.53 1.78
CA GLN A 308 -7.64 -14.93 0.58
C GLN A 308 -8.89 -15.75 0.95
N GLN A 309 -9.80 -15.88 0.00
CA GLN A 309 -11.01 -16.70 0.12
C GLN A 309 -10.70 -18.19 0.42
N PRO A 310 -11.64 -18.94 1.00
CA PRO A 310 -11.42 -20.32 1.45
C PRO A 310 -10.88 -21.27 0.38
N GLU A 311 -11.34 -21.11 -0.87
CA GLU A 311 -10.90 -21.93 -2.01
C GLU A 311 -9.41 -21.73 -2.33
N ALA A 312 -8.94 -20.48 -2.23
CA ALA A 312 -7.52 -20.16 -2.38
C ALA A 312 -6.69 -20.75 -1.23
N LEU A 313 -7.21 -20.69 0.00
CA LEU A 313 -6.55 -21.28 1.16
C LEU A 313 -6.38 -22.79 1.01
N GLN A 314 -7.41 -23.48 0.53
CA GLN A 314 -7.35 -24.92 0.25
C GLN A 314 -6.34 -25.24 -0.85
N ALA A 315 -6.27 -24.43 -1.89
CA ALA A 315 -5.28 -24.60 -2.96
C ALA A 315 -3.84 -24.41 -2.45
N LEU A 316 -3.62 -23.41 -1.58
CA LEU A 316 -2.32 -23.21 -0.92
C LEU A 316 -1.93 -24.41 -0.06
N GLU A 317 -2.85 -24.93 0.78
CA GLU A 317 -2.62 -26.09 1.63
C GLU A 317 -2.20 -27.30 0.79
N ASN A 318 -2.97 -27.61 -0.27
CA ASN A 318 -2.66 -28.72 -1.17
C ASN A 318 -1.29 -28.56 -1.83
N ALA A 319 -0.94 -27.37 -2.31
CA ALA A 319 0.35 -27.07 -2.95
C ALA A 319 1.51 -27.30 -1.95
N LEU A 320 1.40 -26.79 -0.73
CA LEU A 320 2.45 -26.93 0.29
C LEU A 320 2.66 -28.38 0.72
N ILE A 321 1.57 -29.14 0.87
CA ILE A 321 1.64 -30.58 1.21
C ILE A 321 2.32 -31.37 0.08
N GLN A 322 1.93 -31.15 -1.18
CA GLN A 322 2.51 -31.84 -2.34
C GLN A 322 4.02 -31.55 -2.48
N ILE A 323 4.41 -30.29 -2.36
CA ILE A 323 5.83 -29.88 -2.38
C ILE A 323 6.63 -30.57 -1.26
N SER A 324 6.07 -30.67 -0.06
CA SER A 324 6.70 -31.35 1.07
C SER A 324 6.88 -32.84 0.82
N GLN A 325 5.86 -33.53 0.29
CA GLN A 325 5.91 -34.96 -0.03
C GLN A 325 6.94 -35.30 -1.10
N LEU A 326 7.00 -34.52 -2.20
CA LEU A 326 7.98 -34.71 -3.27
C LEU A 326 9.42 -34.62 -2.76
N ARG A 327 9.69 -33.71 -1.83
CA ARG A 327 11.03 -33.54 -1.22
C ARG A 327 11.40 -34.64 -0.25
N THR A 328 10.43 -35.22 0.43
CA THR A 328 10.65 -36.37 1.33
C THR A 328 10.94 -37.63 0.52
N SER A 329 10.29 -37.81 -0.62
CA SER A 329 10.49 -38.95 -1.53
C SER A 329 11.81 -38.88 -2.33
N ALA A 330 12.43 -37.70 -2.42
CA ALA A 330 13.70 -37.48 -3.16
C ALA A 330 14.94 -37.58 -2.28
N LYS A 331 14.80 -37.84 -0.97
CA LYS A 331 15.87 -38.13 0.00
C LYS A 331 15.96 -39.61 0.23
#